data_0f3797c24f6c211537197828995da415
#
_entry.id   0f3797c24f6c211537197828995da415
#
_cell.length_a   1.000
_cell.length_b   1.000
_cell.length_c   1.000
_cell.angle_alpha   90.00
_cell.angle_beta   90.00
_cell.angle_gamma   90.00
#
_symmetry.space_group_name_H-M   'P 1'
#
loop_
_entity.id
_entity.type
_entity.pdbx_description
1 polymer ?
#
loop_
_entity_poly.entity_id
_entity_poly.type
_entity_poly.pdbx_seq_one_letter_code
_entity_poly.pdbx_strand_id
1 'polypeptide(L)'
;FHDLFYDGLGQLVSKGKPLFERPAAVQIADPVPQLDVEKILLQVQQQAQGYEVSSVSFNNLDQPAKASARVSLYSPDQMLRGDNFDVMFFNPYQPAPYSTANLNTQSSGLDQLIRSMFSLHFGNYGGDFTRWSYLALGLGGAFLFYSGNLLWIESRVKRQKNPNLAPPAQRKDVQFIANLTIGACLGTVFGIVMSLSLIHI
;
A
#
# COMPACT_ATOMS: atom_id res chain seq x y z
N PHE A 1 -13.39 0.98 -13.20
CA PHE A 1 -12.15 0.17 -13.14
C PHE A 1 -11.83 -0.29 -11.71
N HIS A 2 -12.05 0.58 -10.72
CA HIS A 2 -11.85 0.28 -9.30
C HIS A 2 -12.79 -0.84 -8.82
N ASP A 3 -14.07 -0.72 -9.11
CA ASP A 3 -15.09 -1.67 -8.64
C ASP A 3 -14.96 -3.04 -9.32
N LEU A 4 -14.69 -3.08 -10.63
CA LEU A 4 -14.52 -4.33 -11.37
C LEU A 4 -13.26 -5.09 -10.93
N PHE A 5 -12.17 -4.38 -10.60
CA PHE A 5 -10.91 -4.98 -10.21
C PHE A 5 -10.94 -5.45 -8.74
N TYR A 6 -11.52 -4.63 -7.85
CA TYR A 6 -11.62 -4.97 -6.43
C TYR A 6 -12.73 -5.99 -6.14
N ASP A 7 -13.88 -5.90 -6.80
CA ASP A 7 -14.94 -6.88 -6.62
C ASP A 7 -14.62 -8.21 -7.28
N GLY A 8 -14.07 -8.22 -8.49
CA GLY A 8 -13.70 -9.44 -9.19
C GLY A 8 -12.52 -10.17 -8.55
N LEU A 9 -11.41 -9.47 -8.26
CA LEU A 9 -10.27 -10.04 -7.57
C LEU A 9 -10.58 -10.34 -6.10
N GLY A 10 -11.33 -9.47 -5.43
CA GLY A 10 -11.78 -9.67 -4.07
C GLY A 10 -12.59 -10.93 -3.91
N GLN A 11 -13.55 -11.21 -4.79
CA GLN A 11 -14.33 -12.44 -4.79
C GLN A 11 -13.47 -13.68 -5.06
N LEU A 12 -12.49 -13.58 -5.94
CA LEU A 12 -11.59 -14.68 -6.28
C LEU A 12 -10.62 -15.02 -5.14
N VAL A 13 -10.12 -14.00 -4.43
CA VAL A 13 -9.14 -14.12 -3.35
C VAL A 13 -9.80 -14.50 -2.02
N SER A 14 -10.95 -13.91 -1.72
CA SER A 14 -11.66 -14.10 -0.45
C SER A 14 -12.72 -15.23 -0.49
N LYS A 15 -12.74 -16.03 -1.55
CA LYS A 15 -13.73 -17.11 -1.74
C LYS A 15 -15.18 -16.61 -1.62
N GLY A 16 -15.46 -15.44 -2.18
CA GLY A 16 -16.80 -14.84 -2.17
C GLY A 16 -17.16 -14.07 -0.90
N LYS A 17 -16.24 -13.90 0.05
CA LYS A 17 -16.46 -13.02 1.20
C LYS A 17 -16.07 -11.59 0.82
N PRO A 18 -16.85 -10.57 1.20
CA PRO A 18 -16.45 -9.19 0.98
C PRO A 18 -15.15 -8.88 1.74
N LEU A 19 -14.22 -8.20 1.09
CA LEU A 19 -12.90 -7.83 1.69
C LEU A 19 -13.06 -6.95 2.95
N PHE A 20 -14.20 -6.26 3.06
CA PHE A 20 -14.54 -5.37 4.17
C PHE A 20 -15.99 -5.65 4.61
N GLU A 21 -16.19 -6.79 5.24
CA GLU A 21 -17.49 -7.11 5.81
C GLU A 21 -17.76 -6.22 7.03
N ARG A 22 -18.78 -5.37 6.91
CA ARG A 22 -19.24 -4.62 8.07
C ARG A 22 -19.95 -5.57 9.02
N PRO A 23 -19.66 -5.49 10.33
CA PRO A 23 -20.36 -6.29 11.31
C PRO A 23 -21.88 -6.09 11.20
N ALA A 24 -22.65 -7.17 11.20
CA ALA A 24 -24.10 -7.10 11.24
C ALA A 24 -24.58 -6.43 12.54
N ALA A 25 -25.75 -5.80 12.52
CA ALA A 25 -26.33 -5.26 13.73
C ALA A 25 -26.65 -6.39 14.72
N VAL A 26 -26.35 -6.17 15.99
CA VAL A 26 -26.47 -7.18 17.05
C VAL A 26 -27.54 -6.76 18.05
N GLN A 27 -28.24 -7.72 18.63
CA GLN A 27 -29.15 -7.45 19.73
C GLN A 27 -28.34 -7.19 20.99
N ILE A 28 -28.52 -6.03 21.60
CA ILE A 28 -27.87 -5.63 22.84
C ILE A 28 -28.87 -5.77 24.00
N ALA A 29 -28.38 -6.25 25.14
CA ALA A 29 -29.18 -6.35 26.35
C ALA A 29 -29.61 -4.95 26.88
N ASP A 30 -30.76 -4.87 27.47
CA ASP A 30 -31.23 -3.68 28.17
C ASP A 30 -31.19 -3.95 29.69
N PRO A 31 -30.47 -3.14 30.49
CA PRO A 31 -29.78 -1.89 30.16
C PRO A 31 -28.48 -2.13 29.34
N VAL A 32 -28.13 -1.14 28.51
CA VAL A 32 -26.90 -1.20 27.69
C VAL A 32 -25.67 -1.33 28.60
N PRO A 33 -24.82 -2.35 28.40
CA PRO A 33 -23.61 -2.52 29.20
C PRO A 33 -22.67 -1.31 29.07
N GLN A 34 -21.85 -1.09 30.10
CA GLN A 34 -20.78 -0.08 30.00
C GLN A 34 -19.71 -0.52 29.00
N LEU A 35 -19.15 0.46 28.33
CA LEU A 35 -18.01 0.27 27.43
C LEU A 35 -16.79 -0.18 28.24
N ASP A 36 -16.30 -1.38 27.97
CA ASP A 36 -15.13 -1.97 28.63
C ASP A 36 -14.01 -2.20 27.61
N VAL A 37 -13.10 -1.21 27.52
CA VAL A 37 -11.96 -1.24 26.61
C VAL A 37 -10.96 -2.34 27.01
N GLU A 38 -10.78 -2.57 28.30
CA GLU A 38 -9.84 -3.58 28.79
C GLU A 38 -10.27 -4.97 28.35
N LYS A 39 -11.56 -5.26 28.41
CA LYS A 39 -12.12 -6.52 27.93
C LYS A 39 -11.93 -6.71 26.42
N ILE A 40 -12.06 -5.65 25.61
CA ILE A 40 -11.77 -5.69 24.18
C ILE A 40 -10.30 -6.04 23.95
N LEU A 41 -9.38 -5.40 24.67
CA LEU A 41 -7.94 -5.65 24.52
C LEU A 41 -7.57 -7.08 24.94
N LEU A 42 -8.15 -7.60 26.02
CA LEU A 42 -7.96 -9.00 26.44
C LEU A 42 -8.45 -9.99 25.37
N GLN A 43 -9.59 -9.73 24.75
CA GLN A 43 -10.09 -10.55 23.64
C GLN A 43 -9.18 -10.53 22.43
N VAL A 44 -8.64 -9.36 22.09
CA VAL A 44 -7.66 -9.21 21.00
C VAL A 44 -6.40 -10.02 21.29
N GLN A 45 -5.84 -9.92 22.49
CA GLN A 45 -4.65 -10.69 22.88
C GLN A 45 -4.85 -12.20 22.77
N GLN A 46 -6.04 -12.68 23.11
CA GLN A 46 -6.38 -14.11 23.02
C GLN A 46 -6.51 -14.60 21.57
N GLN A 47 -7.05 -13.76 20.68
CA GLN A 47 -7.37 -14.14 19.29
C GLN A 47 -6.26 -13.80 18.29
N ALA A 48 -5.45 -12.79 18.58
CA ALA A 48 -4.38 -12.30 17.72
C ALA A 48 -3.01 -12.44 18.41
N GLN A 49 -2.63 -13.67 18.70
CA GLN A 49 -1.32 -13.96 19.30
C GLN A 49 -0.18 -13.53 18.36
N GLY A 50 0.81 -12.85 18.92
CA GLY A 50 1.95 -12.31 18.17
C GLY A 50 1.67 -10.97 17.48
N TYR A 51 0.53 -10.33 17.78
CA TYR A 51 0.22 -8.97 17.36
C TYR A 51 0.20 -8.01 18.54
N GLU A 52 0.59 -6.78 18.24
CA GLU A 52 0.47 -5.62 19.12
C GLU A 52 -0.68 -4.73 18.66
N VAL A 53 -1.40 -4.13 19.59
CA VAL A 53 -2.47 -3.19 19.27
C VAL A 53 -1.85 -1.84 18.88
N SER A 54 -2.04 -1.42 17.64
CA SER A 54 -1.59 -0.14 17.12
C SER A 54 -2.58 0.97 17.43
N SER A 55 -3.87 0.74 17.21
CA SER A 55 -4.92 1.72 17.49
C SER A 55 -6.27 1.06 17.70
N VAL A 56 -7.15 1.75 18.44
CA VAL A 56 -8.55 1.37 18.62
C VAL A 56 -9.42 2.55 18.22
N SER A 57 -10.34 2.32 17.29
CA SER A 57 -11.30 3.33 16.82
C SER A 57 -12.71 2.88 17.10
N PHE A 58 -13.52 3.76 17.66
CA PHE A 58 -14.92 3.49 17.95
C PHE A 58 -15.84 4.26 17.01
N ASN A 59 -16.87 3.60 16.50
CA ASN A 59 -17.87 4.19 15.63
C ASN A 59 -19.28 3.87 16.12
N ASN A 60 -20.21 4.81 15.94
CA ASN A 60 -21.64 4.67 16.23
C ASN A 60 -21.94 4.27 17.68
N LEU A 61 -21.22 4.83 18.64
CA LEU A 61 -21.44 4.56 20.07
C LEU A 61 -22.83 5.02 20.56
N ASP A 62 -23.44 5.97 19.86
CA ASP A 62 -24.81 6.43 20.08
C ASP A 62 -25.86 5.38 19.69
N GLN A 63 -25.51 4.39 18.89
CA GLN A 63 -26.38 3.30 18.44
C GLN A 63 -25.79 1.95 18.85
N PRO A 64 -26.02 1.46 20.08
CA PRO A 64 -25.34 0.28 20.61
C PRO A 64 -25.44 -0.97 19.74
N ALA A 65 -26.58 -1.17 19.07
CA ALA A 65 -26.77 -2.30 18.15
C ALA A 65 -25.89 -2.25 16.89
N LYS A 66 -25.45 -1.06 16.48
CA LYS A 66 -24.59 -0.81 15.30
C LYS A 66 -23.19 -0.32 15.69
N ALA A 67 -22.93 -0.20 16.98
CA ALA A 67 -21.64 0.21 17.48
C ALA A 67 -20.55 -0.77 17.06
N SER A 68 -19.40 -0.24 16.69
CA SER A 68 -18.24 -1.05 16.34
C SER A 68 -16.95 -0.46 16.89
N ALA A 69 -16.13 -1.32 17.46
CA ALA A 69 -14.74 -1.06 17.77
C ALA A 69 -13.88 -1.70 16.69
N ARG A 70 -13.08 -0.91 16.01
CA ARG A 70 -12.05 -1.36 15.07
C ARG A 70 -10.71 -1.33 15.78
N VAL A 71 -10.10 -2.48 15.93
CA VAL A 71 -8.77 -2.61 16.51
C VAL A 71 -7.78 -2.88 15.37
N SER A 72 -6.86 -1.97 15.14
CA SER A 72 -5.76 -2.13 14.20
C SER A 72 -4.59 -2.81 14.89
N LEU A 73 -3.99 -3.77 14.21
CA LEU A 73 -2.99 -4.66 14.76
C LEU A 73 -1.69 -4.56 13.95
N TYR A 74 -0.58 -4.69 14.65
CA TYR A 74 0.76 -4.70 14.06
C TYR A 74 1.53 -5.91 14.57
N SER A 75 2.33 -6.52 13.71
CA SER A 75 3.30 -7.53 14.10
C SER A 75 4.59 -7.34 13.28
N PRO A 76 5.77 -7.22 13.94
CA PRO A 76 7.03 -7.09 13.25
C PRO A 76 7.42 -8.35 12.48
N ASP A 77 6.89 -9.51 12.87
CA ASP A 77 7.22 -10.81 12.28
C ASP A 77 6.34 -11.15 11.06
N GLN A 78 5.32 -10.34 10.78
CA GLN A 78 4.39 -10.59 9.69
C GLN A 78 4.59 -9.60 8.54
N MET A 79 4.48 -10.08 7.31
CA MET A 79 4.43 -9.24 6.12
C MET A 79 3.05 -8.56 6.01
N LEU A 80 2.87 -7.47 6.75
CA LEU A 80 1.62 -6.73 6.79
C LEU A 80 1.47 -5.83 5.56
N ARG A 81 0.25 -5.73 5.07
CA ARG A 81 -0.08 -4.82 3.97
C ARG A 81 0.13 -3.35 4.35
N GLY A 82 0.03 -3.03 5.62
CA GLY A 82 0.20 -1.70 6.21
C GLY A 82 -0.41 -1.67 7.61
N ASP A 83 -0.15 -0.61 8.36
CA ASP A 83 -0.52 -0.48 9.78
C ASP A 83 -2.04 -0.58 10.08
N ASN A 84 -2.88 -0.45 9.06
CA ASN A 84 -4.34 -0.43 9.21
C ASN A 84 -5.05 -1.58 8.48
N PHE A 85 -4.32 -2.58 8.00
CA PHE A 85 -4.91 -3.67 7.22
C PHE A 85 -5.16 -4.95 8.00
N ASP A 86 -4.37 -5.22 9.02
CA ASP A 86 -4.66 -6.29 9.97
C ASP A 86 -5.55 -5.70 11.06
N VAL A 87 -6.81 -6.04 11.01
CA VAL A 87 -7.84 -5.44 11.84
C VAL A 87 -8.80 -6.50 12.41
N MET A 88 -9.30 -6.20 13.59
CA MET A 88 -10.43 -6.92 14.20
C MET A 88 -11.56 -5.95 14.48
N PHE A 89 -12.79 -6.40 14.28
CA PHE A 89 -13.98 -5.63 14.58
C PHE A 89 -14.77 -6.31 15.71
N PHE A 90 -15.18 -5.52 16.68
CA PHE A 90 -15.98 -5.95 17.82
C PHE A 90 -17.19 -5.04 17.98
N ASN A 91 -18.30 -5.58 18.49
CA ASN A 91 -19.29 -4.70 19.09
C ASN A 91 -18.86 -4.41 20.54
N PRO A 92 -18.59 -3.13 20.91
CA PRO A 92 -18.03 -2.80 22.22
C PRO A 92 -18.98 -3.06 23.40
N TYR A 93 -20.27 -3.25 23.13
CA TYR A 93 -21.29 -3.52 24.14
C TYR A 93 -21.65 -5.00 24.26
N GLN A 94 -21.10 -5.86 23.42
CA GLN A 94 -21.42 -7.28 23.43
C GLN A 94 -20.34 -8.09 24.17
N PRO A 95 -20.71 -8.92 25.17
CA PRO A 95 -19.74 -9.70 25.95
C PRO A 95 -19.08 -10.85 25.18
N ALA A 96 -19.67 -11.32 24.08
CA ALA A 96 -19.11 -12.39 23.26
C ALA A 96 -18.18 -11.83 22.17
N PRO A 97 -17.14 -12.55 21.75
CA PRO A 97 -16.29 -12.10 20.66
C PRO A 97 -17.10 -12.09 19.37
N TYR A 98 -17.53 -10.91 19.02
CA TYR A 98 -18.11 -10.62 17.73
C TYR A 98 -16.97 -10.04 16.91
N SER A 99 -16.24 -10.90 16.24
CA SER A 99 -15.12 -10.41 15.45
C SER A 99 -15.21 -10.90 14.01
N THR A 100 -15.15 -9.97 13.09
CA THR A 100 -14.57 -10.27 11.79
C THR A 100 -13.09 -9.94 11.91
N ALA A 101 -12.25 -10.94 11.92
CA ALA A 101 -10.81 -10.76 11.94
C ALA A 101 -10.29 -10.84 10.52
N ASN A 102 -9.48 -9.86 10.14
CA ASN A 102 -8.75 -9.86 8.89
C ASN A 102 -7.25 -9.80 9.21
N LEU A 103 -6.71 -10.96 9.61
CA LEU A 103 -5.32 -11.10 10.04
C LEU A 103 -4.50 -11.86 9.00
N ASN A 104 -3.26 -11.45 8.80
CA ASN A 104 -2.33 -12.12 7.89
C ASN A 104 -2.07 -13.57 8.32
N THR A 105 -1.99 -13.84 9.61
CA THR A 105 -1.82 -15.21 10.15
C THR A 105 -3.00 -16.14 9.86
N GLN A 106 -4.19 -15.59 9.60
CA GLN A 106 -5.40 -16.37 9.27
C GLN A 106 -5.63 -16.45 7.76
N SER A 107 -4.86 -15.72 6.97
CA SER A 107 -4.90 -15.78 5.52
C SER A 107 -4.10 -16.99 5.00
N SER A 108 -4.46 -17.50 3.85
CA SER A 108 -3.78 -18.64 3.24
C SER A 108 -3.72 -18.54 1.72
N GLY A 109 -2.75 -19.20 1.12
CA GLY A 109 -2.63 -19.34 -0.34
C GLY A 109 -2.50 -17.99 -1.03
N LEU A 110 -3.39 -17.71 -2.00
CA LEU A 110 -3.31 -16.53 -2.84
C LEU A 110 -3.48 -15.21 -2.07
N ASP A 111 -4.34 -15.18 -1.03
CA ASP A 111 -4.53 -13.99 -0.21
C ASP A 111 -3.23 -13.60 0.53
N GLN A 112 -2.55 -14.59 1.12
CA GLN A 112 -1.26 -14.36 1.78
C GLN A 112 -0.19 -13.87 0.79
N LEU A 113 -0.14 -14.44 -0.40
CA LEU A 113 0.77 -14.00 -1.45
C LEU A 113 0.52 -12.54 -1.84
N ILE A 114 -0.74 -12.16 -2.06
CA ILE A 114 -1.11 -10.79 -2.42
C ILE A 114 -0.75 -9.82 -1.29
N ARG A 115 -1.03 -10.15 -0.04
CA ARG A 115 -0.67 -9.32 1.13
C ARG A 115 0.84 -9.13 1.22
N SER A 116 1.61 -10.21 1.03
CA SER A 116 3.08 -10.16 1.02
C SER A 116 3.61 -9.27 -0.11
N MET A 117 3.04 -9.36 -1.30
CA MET A 117 3.41 -8.46 -2.42
C MET A 117 3.15 -6.99 -2.10
N PHE A 118 2.02 -6.67 -1.47
CA PHE A 118 1.75 -5.30 -1.01
C PHE A 118 2.76 -4.85 0.04
N SER A 119 3.07 -5.70 1.02
CA SER A 119 4.04 -5.39 2.06
C SER A 119 5.43 -5.10 1.49
N LEU A 120 5.88 -5.91 0.54
CA LEU A 120 7.15 -5.71 -0.16
C LEU A 120 7.11 -4.47 -1.05
N HIS A 121 6.01 -4.23 -1.78
CA HIS A 121 5.88 -3.08 -2.68
C HIS A 121 5.99 -1.74 -1.93
N PHE A 122 5.39 -1.64 -0.75
CA PHE A 122 5.43 -0.42 0.08
C PHE A 122 6.61 -0.38 1.06
N GLY A 123 7.44 -1.42 1.12
CA GLY A 123 8.56 -1.49 2.05
C GLY A 123 8.16 -1.53 3.52
N ASN A 124 7.00 -2.11 3.83
CA ASN A 124 6.48 -2.22 5.20
C ASN A 124 7.11 -3.36 6.01
N TYR A 125 7.94 -4.20 5.36
CA TYR A 125 8.63 -5.31 5.99
C TYR A 125 10.15 -5.11 5.94
N GLY A 126 10.85 -5.53 6.99
CA GLY A 126 12.32 -5.46 7.07
C GLY A 126 12.87 -4.08 7.45
N GLY A 127 12.01 -3.15 7.86
CA GLY A 127 12.42 -1.86 8.42
C GLY A 127 13.23 -0.98 7.49
N ASP A 128 14.13 -0.19 8.07
CA ASP A 128 14.90 0.81 7.33
C ASP A 128 15.90 0.19 6.34
N PHE A 129 16.41 -1.01 6.61
CA PHE A 129 17.30 -1.71 5.68
C PHE A 129 16.61 -1.96 4.32
N THR A 130 15.36 -2.41 4.34
CA THR A 130 14.58 -2.64 3.11
C THR A 130 14.30 -1.32 2.39
N ARG A 131 13.97 -0.25 3.11
CA ARG A 131 13.71 1.08 2.54
C ARG A 131 14.95 1.64 1.86
N TRP A 132 16.12 1.57 2.51
CA TRP A 132 17.38 2.00 1.91
C TRP A 132 17.78 1.15 0.70
N SER A 133 17.54 -0.16 0.76
CA SER A 133 17.78 -1.05 -0.38
C SER A 133 16.89 -0.68 -1.58
N TYR A 134 15.62 -0.35 -1.36
CA TYR A 134 14.71 0.10 -2.42
C TYR A 134 15.16 1.44 -3.02
N LEU A 135 15.60 2.38 -2.17
CA LEU A 135 16.16 3.64 -2.66
C LEU A 135 17.38 3.39 -3.55
N ALA A 136 18.33 2.57 -3.10
CA ALA A 136 19.54 2.26 -3.86
C ALA A 136 19.22 1.56 -5.19
N LEU A 137 18.32 0.57 -5.18
CA LEU A 137 17.88 -0.13 -6.39
C LEU A 137 17.10 0.80 -7.33
N GLY A 138 16.26 1.67 -6.80
CA GLY A 138 15.54 2.67 -7.60
C GLY A 138 16.47 3.66 -8.30
N LEU A 139 17.46 4.20 -7.58
CA LEU A 139 18.48 5.07 -8.15
C LEU A 139 19.34 4.33 -9.18
N GLY A 140 19.76 3.09 -8.89
CA GLY A 140 20.48 2.24 -9.82
C GLY A 140 19.69 1.96 -11.10
N GLY A 141 18.42 1.63 -10.98
CA GLY A 141 17.51 1.43 -12.12
C GLY A 141 17.34 2.68 -12.96
N ALA A 142 17.14 3.84 -12.33
CA ALA A 142 17.06 5.12 -13.01
C ALA A 142 18.36 5.46 -13.77
N PHE A 143 19.51 5.21 -13.13
CA PHE A 143 20.82 5.40 -13.77
C PHE A 143 21.01 4.47 -14.98
N LEU A 144 20.67 3.20 -14.87
CA LEU A 144 20.76 2.24 -15.98
C LEU A 144 19.84 2.63 -17.14
N PHE A 145 18.61 3.05 -16.83
CA PHE A 145 17.67 3.51 -17.84
C PHE A 145 18.19 4.76 -18.57
N TYR A 146 18.67 5.75 -17.83
CA TYR A 146 19.21 6.99 -18.38
C TYR A 146 20.45 6.74 -19.24
N SER A 147 21.45 6.03 -18.70
CA SER A 147 22.69 5.72 -19.40
C SER A 147 22.46 4.84 -20.63
N GLY A 148 21.56 3.86 -20.54
CA GLY A 148 21.15 3.04 -21.67
C GLY A 148 20.52 3.85 -22.81
N ASN A 149 19.65 4.79 -22.47
CA ASN A 149 19.06 5.70 -23.47
C ASN A 149 20.13 6.60 -24.12
N LEU A 150 21.07 7.14 -23.35
CA LEU A 150 22.15 7.95 -23.90
C LEU A 150 23.04 7.15 -24.86
N LEU A 151 23.44 5.94 -24.49
CA LEU A 151 24.22 5.04 -25.36
C LEU A 151 23.45 4.70 -26.64
N TRP A 152 22.14 4.44 -26.53
CA TRP A 152 21.30 4.17 -27.69
C TRP A 152 21.22 5.40 -28.63
N ILE A 153 21.03 6.60 -28.08
CA ILE A 153 21.01 7.85 -28.83
C ILE A 153 22.36 8.06 -29.51
N GLU A 154 23.46 7.98 -28.76
CA GLU A 154 24.81 8.21 -29.27
C GLU A 154 25.17 7.27 -30.42
N SER A 155 24.78 5.99 -30.33
CA SER A 155 25.04 5.02 -31.40
C SER A 155 24.31 5.33 -32.71
N ARG A 156 23.25 6.15 -32.68
CA ARG A 156 22.39 6.48 -33.82
C ARG A 156 22.49 7.91 -34.30
N VAL A 157 23.12 8.79 -33.52
CA VAL A 157 23.38 10.18 -33.94
C VAL A 157 24.33 10.19 -35.11
N LYS A 158 23.94 10.87 -36.19
CA LYS A 158 24.80 11.12 -37.34
C LYS A 158 25.82 12.19 -36.98
N ARG A 159 27.10 11.80 -36.96
CA ARG A 159 28.18 12.71 -36.62
C ARG A 159 28.58 13.52 -37.86
N GLN A 160 28.93 14.80 -37.69
CA GLN A 160 29.49 15.64 -38.69
C GLN A 160 30.88 15.13 -39.08
N LYS A 161 31.06 14.81 -40.38
CA LYS A 161 32.33 14.33 -40.90
C LYS A 161 33.20 15.45 -41.48
N ASN A 162 32.56 16.53 -41.93
CA ASN A 162 33.24 17.66 -42.51
C ASN A 162 32.75 18.97 -41.87
N PRO A 163 33.62 19.73 -41.18
CA PRO A 163 33.23 20.94 -40.46
C PRO A 163 32.71 22.07 -41.35
N ASN A 164 33.00 22.01 -42.66
CA ASN A 164 32.58 23.03 -43.63
C ASN A 164 31.16 22.78 -44.19
N LEU A 165 30.53 21.68 -43.85
CA LEU A 165 29.17 21.35 -44.29
C LEU A 165 28.15 21.58 -43.17
N ALA A 166 26.90 21.81 -43.55
CA ALA A 166 25.81 21.90 -42.58
C ALA A 166 25.67 20.61 -41.76
N PRO A 167 25.29 20.70 -40.48
CA PRO A 167 25.07 19.52 -39.63
C PRO A 167 24.09 18.54 -40.28
N PRO A 168 24.34 17.23 -40.25
CA PRO A 168 23.46 16.25 -40.88
C PRO A 168 22.11 16.20 -40.14
N ALA A 169 21.01 16.12 -40.89
CA ALA A 169 19.69 15.97 -40.32
C ALA A 169 19.59 14.66 -39.53
N GLN A 170 19.21 14.77 -38.27
CA GLN A 170 19.03 13.62 -37.38
C GLN A 170 17.70 12.90 -37.67
N ARG A 171 17.65 11.62 -37.40
CA ARG A 171 16.42 10.82 -37.51
C ARG A 171 15.39 11.30 -36.50
N LYS A 172 14.11 11.32 -36.89
CA LYS A 172 13.01 11.78 -36.04
C LYS A 172 12.84 10.93 -34.77
N ASP A 173 13.05 9.61 -34.85
CA ASP A 173 13.00 8.70 -33.72
C ASP A 173 14.11 8.98 -32.69
N VAL A 174 15.33 9.29 -33.15
CA VAL A 174 16.46 9.67 -32.29
C VAL A 174 16.17 10.99 -31.56
N GLN A 175 15.65 11.99 -32.28
CA GLN A 175 15.25 13.28 -31.68
C GLN A 175 14.12 13.10 -30.67
N PHE A 176 13.13 12.29 -31.02
CA PHE A 176 11.99 11.98 -30.10
C PHE A 176 12.47 11.34 -28.80
N ILE A 177 13.29 10.28 -28.87
CA ILE A 177 13.82 9.60 -27.69
C ILE A 177 14.72 10.53 -26.86
N ALA A 178 15.56 11.36 -27.51
CA ALA A 178 16.39 12.33 -26.80
C ALA A 178 15.53 13.34 -26.02
N ASN A 179 14.52 13.93 -26.65
CA ASN A 179 13.62 14.88 -26.02
C ASN A 179 12.80 14.24 -24.93
N LEU A 180 12.32 13.00 -25.14
CA LEU A 180 11.58 12.24 -24.13
C LEU A 180 12.45 11.93 -22.90
N THR A 181 13.71 11.53 -23.09
CA THR A 181 14.63 11.24 -21.99
C THR A 181 14.89 12.50 -21.15
N ILE A 182 15.18 13.63 -21.80
CA ILE A 182 15.38 14.91 -21.11
C ILE A 182 14.09 15.36 -20.41
N GLY A 183 12.96 15.31 -21.11
CA GLY A 183 11.66 15.70 -20.58
C GLY A 183 11.23 14.85 -19.39
N ALA A 184 11.45 13.54 -19.42
CA ALA A 184 11.17 12.64 -18.30
C ALA A 184 12.06 12.95 -17.09
N CYS A 185 13.36 13.13 -17.28
CA CYS A 185 14.29 13.47 -16.20
C CYS A 185 13.92 14.80 -15.53
N LEU A 186 13.76 15.86 -16.31
CA LEU A 186 13.41 17.19 -15.79
C LEU A 186 12.00 17.21 -15.19
N GLY A 187 11.04 16.55 -15.84
CA GLY A 187 9.65 16.47 -15.38
C GLY A 187 9.54 15.72 -14.05
N THR A 188 10.31 14.66 -13.86
CA THR A 188 10.34 13.91 -12.59
C THR A 188 10.90 14.77 -11.47
N VAL A 189 12.04 15.43 -11.69
CA VAL A 189 12.63 16.34 -10.66
C VAL A 189 11.65 17.45 -10.31
N PHE A 190 11.07 18.09 -11.32
CA PHE A 190 10.09 19.17 -11.11
C PHE A 190 8.85 18.65 -10.36
N GLY A 191 8.31 17.49 -10.74
CA GLY A 191 7.16 16.87 -10.09
C GLY A 191 7.41 16.56 -8.62
N ILE A 192 8.59 16.03 -8.27
CA ILE A 192 8.98 15.77 -6.87
C ILE A 192 9.07 17.08 -6.09
N VAL A 193 9.75 18.09 -6.62
CA VAL A 193 9.88 19.40 -5.94
C VAL A 193 8.52 20.05 -5.73
N MET A 194 7.63 20.02 -6.71
CA MET A 194 6.27 20.55 -6.57
C MET A 194 5.44 19.78 -5.54
N SER A 195 5.54 18.44 -5.53
CA SER A 195 4.84 17.60 -4.54
C SER A 195 5.30 17.91 -3.12
N LEU A 196 6.61 18.03 -2.89
CA LEU A 196 7.15 18.38 -1.58
C LEU A 196 6.74 19.80 -1.15
N SER A 197 6.70 20.76 -2.09
CA SER A 197 6.25 22.14 -1.82
C SER A 197 4.77 22.18 -1.40
N LEU A 198 3.90 21.37 -2.02
CA LEU A 198 2.47 21.33 -1.70
C LEU A 198 2.17 20.66 -0.34
N ILE A 199 3.04 19.75 0.12
CA ILE A 199 2.87 19.10 1.43
C ILE A 199 3.19 20.05 2.58
N HIS A 200 3.98 21.10 2.32
CA HIS A 200 4.38 22.09 3.34
C HIS A 200 3.47 23.33 3.41
N ILE A 201 2.39 23.40 2.64
CA ILE A 201 1.36 24.42 2.71
C ILE A 201 0.12 23.86 3.39
#